data_af9934b54697fbd211b2ae096865bbc1
#
_entry.id   af9934b54697fbd211b2ae096865bbc1
#
_cell.length_a   1.000
_cell.length_b   1.000
_cell.length_c   1.000
_cell.angle_alpha   90.00
_cell.angle_beta   90.00
_cell.angle_gamma   90.00
#
_symmetry.space_group_name_H-M   'P 1'
#
loop_
_entity.id
_entity.type
_entity.pdbx_description
1 polymer ?
#
loop_
_entity_poly.entity_id
_entity_poly.type
_entity_poly.pdbx_seq_one_letter_code
_entity_poly.pdbx_strand_id
1 'polypeptide(L)'
;MTDADINIGLNAVIMAVTESVPRVLTVKRPRIAAGAMEPFEDSPTALPFGPFEPRRHRTLELGLRGWVKEQTGMELGYVEQLYTFADRNRDPRELAGGSRVVSIGYLAFMREAVPHGADEAEWANCYEFLPWEDWRGGRPVLLDKFVIPALRNWCALAPDPSEQNNREDRVSITFGTGNVPWDIERVLERYELLFEAGLVKEAARDNLLGSENESPTWNNDAFAQTGDSFALDHRRILATALGRVRGKIKYRPVVFELLAPNFTLLNLQVVVEALSGVGLHKQNFRRLVTNNRLVEPTGNIESQSRGRPAELFGFRHEVLRERPQPGVGLPARQRR
;
A
#
# COMPACT_ATOMS: atom_id res chain seq x y z
N MET A 1 -34.71 -17.38 9.33
CA MET A 1 -33.43 -16.86 8.79
C MET A 1 -33.41 -15.37 9.15
N THR A 2 -32.65 -15.00 10.16
CA THR A 2 -32.42 -13.59 10.48
C THR A 2 -31.60 -13.02 9.32
N ASP A 3 -32.14 -12.00 8.64
CA ASP A 3 -31.38 -11.20 7.68
C ASP A 3 -30.10 -10.74 8.37
N ALA A 4 -28.95 -11.23 7.92
CA ALA A 4 -27.68 -10.75 8.45
C ALA A 4 -27.48 -9.33 7.90
N ASP A 5 -27.56 -8.33 8.76
CA ASP A 5 -27.27 -6.95 8.38
C ASP A 5 -25.86 -6.84 7.80
N ILE A 6 -25.73 -6.21 6.63
CA ILE A 6 -24.44 -5.94 6.00
C ILE A 6 -24.12 -4.47 6.15
N ASN A 7 -23.00 -4.16 6.76
CA ASN A 7 -22.47 -2.82 6.86
C ASN A 7 -21.47 -2.53 5.75
N ILE A 8 -21.57 -1.38 5.10
CA ILE A 8 -20.60 -0.94 4.10
C ILE A 8 -19.62 0.03 4.78
N GLY A 9 -18.34 -0.34 4.76
CA GLY A 9 -17.24 0.51 5.21
C GLY A 9 -16.55 1.18 4.02
N LEU A 10 -16.09 2.41 4.21
CA LEU A 10 -15.30 3.17 3.24
C LEU A 10 -13.91 3.38 3.81
N ASN A 11 -12.85 3.08 3.04
CA ASN A 11 -11.47 3.20 3.48
C ASN A 11 -10.66 4.01 2.45
N ALA A 12 -9.80 4.92 2.91
CA ALA A 12 -8.96 5.73 2.05
C ALA A 12 -7.48 5.40 2.23
N VAL A 13 -6.80 4.94 1.17
CA VAL A 13 -5.34 4.95 1.08
C VAL A 13 -4.93 6.27 0.44
N ILE A 14 -4.48 7.20 1.27
CA ILE A 14 -4.03 8.51 0.82
C ILE A 14 -2.51 8.50 0.82
N MET A 15 -1.90 8.64 -0.36
CA MET A 15 -0.45 8.54 -0.52
C MET A 15 0.17 9.90 -0.85
N ALA A 16 1.35 10.12 -0.28
CA ALA A 16 2.24 11.23 -0.55
C ALA A 16 3.67 10.72 -0.76
N VAL A 17 4.55 11.58 -1.25
CA VAL A 17 6.00 11.32 -1.27
C VAL A 17 6.71 12.57 -0.75
N THR A 18 7.46 12.41 0.34
CA THR A 18 8.25 13.48 0.95
C THR A 18 9.64 12.93 1.30
N GLU A 19 10.70 13.67 0.98
CA GLU A 19 12.09 13.30 1.26
C GLU A 19 12.45 11.88 0.79
N SER A 20 12.01 11.49 -0.39
CA SER A 20 12.21 10.16 -0.99
C SER A 20 11.46 9.02 -0.27
N VAL A 21 10.58 9.32 0.68
CA VAL A 21 9.79 8.33 1.43
C VAL A 21 8.36 8.31 0.93
N PRO A 22 7.83 7.15 0.51
CA PRO A 22 6.41 7.00 0.20
C PRO A 22 5.64 6.98 1.52
N ARG A 23 4.73 7.92 1.69
CA ARG A 23 3.94 8.11 2.89
C ARG A 23 2.50 7.68 2.67
N VAL A 24 1.89 7.13 3.70
CA VAL A 24 0.44 6.88 3.77
C VAL A 24 -0.13 7.63 4.98
N LEU A 25 -1.24 8.30 4.78
CA LEU A 25 -1.94 8.97 5.88
C LEU A 25 -2.64 7.93 6.74
N THR A 26 -2.37 7.96 8.03
CA THR A 26 -2.95 7.06 9.04
C THR A 26 -3.70 7.86 10.09
N VAL A 27 -4.63 7.20 10.78
CA VAL A 27 -5.36 7.73 11.93
C VAL A 27 -5.23 6.75 13.09
N LYS A 28 -5.30 7.27 14.32
CA LYS A 28 -5.36 6.41 15.51
C LYS A 28 -6.82 6.03 15.77
N ARG A 29 -7.09 4.74 15.91
CA ARG A 29 -8.38 4.28 16.39
C ARG A 29 -8.53 4.62 17.88
N PRO A 30 -9.69 5.15 18.33
CA PRO A 30 -9.98 5.19 19.75
C PRO A 30 -9.89 3.76 20.32
N ARG A 31 -9.18 3.56 21.42
CA ARG A 31 -9.24 2.29 22.16
C ARG A 31 -10.69 2.06 22.57
N ILE A 32 -11.29 0.95 22.15
CA ILE A 32 -12.59 0.51 22.64
C ILE A 32 -12.42 0.33 24.16
N ALA A 33 -13.30 0.97 24.94
CA ALA A 33 -13.20 0.99 26.40
C ALA A 33 -13.03 -0.44 26.95
N ALA A 34 -12.11 -0.61 27.90
CA ALA A 34 -11.79 -1.87 28.55
C ALA A 34 -13.05 -2.54 29.10
N GLY A 35 -13.49 -3.59 28.44
CA GLY A 35 -14.71 -4.34 28.80
C GLY A 35 -15.09 -5.41 27.76
N ALA A 36 -14.76 -5.20 26.49
CA ALA A 36 -14.81 -6.26 25.50
C ALA A 36 -13.45 -6.97 25.54
N MET A 37 -13.44 -8.24 25.93
CA MET A 37 -12.28 -9.11 25.87
C MET A 37 -11.82 -9.20 24.39
N GLU A 38 -10.87 -8.34 23.99
CA GLU A 38 -10.10 -8.58 22.79
C GLU A 38 -8.93 -9.47 23.20
N PRO A 39 -8.90 -10.74 22.77
CA PRO A 39 -7.83 -11.68 23.15
C PRO A 39 -6.49 -11.33 22.47
N PHE A 40 -6.48 -10.31 21.62
CA PHE A 40 -5.30 -9.82 20.92
C PHE A 40 -5.34 -8.29 20.82
N GLU A 41 -4.25 -7.65 21.18
CA GLU A 41 -4.11 -6.19 21.08
C GLU A 41 -4.01 -5.79 19.58
N ASP A 42 -5.14 -5.38 18.99
CA ASP A 42 -5.17 -4.88 17.60
C ASP A 42 -4.36 -3.58 17.51
N SER A 43 -3.73 -3.34 16.36
CA SER A 43 -2.98 -2.11 16.13
C SER A 43 -3.90 -0.88 16.28
N PRO A 44 -3.48 0.17 17.00
CA PRO A 44 -4.23 1.40 17.03
C PRO A 44 -4.18 2.17 15.71
N THR A 45 -3.23 1.82 14.82
CA THR A 45 -3.01 2.51 13.54
C THR A 45 -3.96 1.99 12.49
N ALA A 46 -4.70 2.89 11.84
CA ALA A 46 -5.68 2.58 10.80
C ALA A 46 -5.54 3.52 9.60
N LEU A 47 -6.06 3.13 8.45
CA LEU A 47 -6.35 4.06 7.36
C LEU A 47 -7.55 4.93 7.75
N PRO A 48 -7.69 6.16 7.22
CA PRO A 48 -8.93 6.91 7.36
C PRO A 48 -10.11 6.09 6.83
N PHE A 49 -11.15 5.93 7.64
CA PHE A 49 -12.28 5.04 7.34
C PHE A 49 -13.56 5.47 8.06
N GLY A 50 -14.71 5.01 7.56
CA GLY A 50 -15.99 5.20 8.22
C GLY A 50 -17.11 4.43 7.52
N PRO A 51 -18.29 4.28 8.17
CA PRO A 51 -19.41 3.61 7.55
C PRO A 51 -20.02 4.43 6.41
N PHE A 52 -20.55 3.74 5.41
CA PHE A 52 -21.43 4.37 4.45
C PHE A 52 -22.84 4.55 5.07
N GLU A 53 -23.28 5.79 5.21
CA GLU A 53 -24.58 6.16 5.75
C GLU A 53 -25.50 6.61 4.60
N PRO A 54 -26.43 5.75 4.10
CA PRO A 54 -27.23 6.05 2.91
C PRO A 54 -28.09 7.31 3.04
N ARG A 55 -28.50 7.68 4.26
CA ARG A 55 -29.29 8.89 4.54
C ARG A 55 -28.46 10.17 4.48
N ARG A 56 -27.15 10.09 4.76
CA ARG A 56 -26.20 11.22 4.81
C ARG A 56 -25.36 11.34 3.55
N HIS A 57 -24.97 10.21 2.97
CA HIS A 57 -24.04 10.13 1.87
C HIS A 57 -24.75 9.88 0.54
N ARG A 58 -24.75 10.89 -0.33
CA ARG A 58 -25.35 10.76 -1.68
C ARG A 58 -24.63 9.72 -2.54
N THR A 59 -23.30 9.62 -2.43
CA THR A 59 -22.46 8.62 -3.12
C THR A 59 -21.42 8.07 -2.14
N LEU A 60 -20.87 6.89 -2.47
CA LEU A 60 -19.78 6.28 -1.70
C LEU A 60 -18.55 7.22 -1.61
N GLU A 61 -18.18 7.83 -2.73
CA GLU A 61 -17.04 8.76 -2.79
C GLU A 61 -17.27 10.02 -1.93
N LEU A 62 -18.45 10.61 -1.96
CA LEU A 62 -18.77 11.77 -1.12
C LEU A 62 -18.77 11.41 0.37
N GLY A 63 -19.22 10.20 0.71
CA GLY A 63 -19.11 9.68 2.08
C GLY A 63 -17.66 9.54 2.53
N LEU A 64 -16.81 8.95 1.67
CA LEU A 64 -15.38 8.85 1.95
C LEU A 64 -14.72 10.20 2.17
N ARG A 65 -14.95 11.16 1.25
CA ARG A 65 -14.41 12.53 1.35
C ARG A 65 -14.83 13.21 2.65
N GLY A 66 -16.08 12.99 3.08
CA GLY A 66 -16.58 13.47 4.36
C GLY A 66 -15.79 12.92 5.55
N TRP A 67 -15.59 11.60 5.60
CA TRP A 67 -14.82 10.95 6.66
C TRP A 67 -13.36 11.40 6.68
N VAL A 68 -12.72 11.47 5.53
CA VAL A 68 -11.32 11.94 5.46
C VAL A 68 -11.21 13.38 5.95
N LYS A 69 -12.11 14.27 5.54
CA LYS A 69 -12.11 15.65 6.00
C LYS A 69 -12.33 15.77 7.51
N GLU A 70 -13.28 14.99 8.06
CA GLU A 70 -13.59 14.98 9.49
C GLU A 70 -12.41 14.47 10.32
N GLN A 71 -11.82 13.34 9.95
CA GLN A 71 -10.74 12.69 10.70
C GLN A 71 -9.39 13.40 10.56
N THR A 72 -9.08 13.92 9.39
CA THR A 72 -7.73 14.39 9.07
C THR A 72 -7.65 15.89 8.73
N GLY A 73 -8.78 16.54 8.48
CA GLY A 73 -8.84 17.91 7.96
C GLY A 73 -8.47 18.05 6.48
N MET A 74 -8.13 16.95 5.78
CA MET A 74 -7.66 16.97 4.41
C MET A 74 -8.80 17.00 3.40
N GLU A 75 -8.60 17.75 2.31
CA GLU A 75 -9.47 17.72 1.14
C GLU A 75 -8.79 16.95 0.01
N LEU A 76 -9.45 15.89 -0.45
CA LEU A 76 -8.91 15.02 -1.51
C LEU A 76 -9.15 15.62 -2.89
N GLY A 77 -8.11 15.65 -3.73
CA GLY A 77 -8.18 15.90 -5.16
C GLY A 77 -8.63 14.66 -5.93
N TYR A 78 -7.69 14.02 -6.59
CA TYR A 78 -7.92 12.76 -7.30
C TYR A 78 -8.27 11.63 -6.33
N VAL A 79 -9.35 10.90 -6.61
CA VAL A 79 -9.79 9.71 -5.86
C VAL A 79 -10.27 8.67 -6.87
N GLU A 80 -9.89 7.43 -6.67
CA GLU A 80 -10.42 6.29 -7.45
C GLU A 80 -10.77 5.12 -6.55
N GLN A 81 -11.79 4.38 -6.91
CA GLN A 81 -12.13 3.13 -6.25
C GLN A 81 -11.04 2.08 -6.53
N LEU A 82 -10.54 1.48 -5.47
CA LEU A 82 -9.44 0.52 -5.53
C LEU A 82 -9.96 -0.92 -5.69
N TYR A 83 -10.68 -1.39 -4.68
CA TYR A 83 -11.21 -2.75 -4.60
C TYR A 83 -12.30 -2.83 -3.53
N THR A 84 -13.12 -3.89 -3.59
CA THR A 84 -14.12 -4.21 -2.57
C THR A 84 -13.67 -5.45 -1.80
N PHE A 85 -13.46 -5.29 -0.51
CA PHE A 85 -13.03 -6.34 0.41
C PHE A 85 -14.25 -6.86 1.16
N ALA A 86 -14.58 -8.13 0.98
CA ALA A 86 -15.78 -8.73 1.53
C ALA A 86 -15.51 -10.11 2.17
N ASP A 87 -14.25 -10.38 2.52
CA ASP A 87 -13.89 -11.62 3.17
C ASP A 87 -14.60 -11.77 4.53
N ARG A 88 -14.92 -12.99 4.87
CA ARG A 88 -15.57 -13.30 6.14
C ARG A 88 -14.60 -13.04 7.30
N ASN A 89 -15.13 -12.57 8.42
CA ASN A 89 -14.39 -12.30 9.66
C ASN A 89 -13.27 -11.26 9.54
N ARG A 90 -13.29 -10.43 8.50
CA ARG A 90 -12.35 -9.33 8.36
C ARG A 90 -12.51 -8.23 9.43
N ASP A 91 -13.69 -8.11 10.00
CA ASP A 91 -13.97 -7.29 11.18
C ASP A 91 -14.14 -8.22 12.39
N PRO A 92 -13.34 -8.08 13.45
CA PRO A 92 -13.43 -8.94 14.63
C PRO A 92 -14.82 -8.97 15.26
N ARG A 93 -15.64 -7.95 15.07
CA ARG A 93 -17.01 -7.89 15.56
C ARG A 93 -17.93 -8.94 14.92
N GLU A 94 -17.63 -9.42 13.69
CA GLU A 94 -18.38 -10.51 13.07
C GLU A 94 -18.27 -11.81 13.89
N LEU A 95 -17.10 -12.08 14.47
CA LEU A 95 -16.88 -13.27 15.31
C LEU A 95 -17.68 -13.23 16.62
N ALA A 96 -17.95 -12.02 17.12
CA ALA A 96 -18.81 -11.78 18.27
C ALA A 96 -20.32 -11.75 17.93
N GLY A 97 -20.71 -12.14 16.71
CA GLY A 97 -22.09 -12.14 16.23
C GLY A 97 -22.57 -10.77 15.71
N GLY A 98 -21.67 -9.85 15.44
CA GLY A 98 -21.98 -8.56 14.80
C GLY A 98 -22.24 -8.67 13.31
N SER A 99 -22.67 -7.56 12.71
CA SER A 99 -22.98 -7.47 11.28
C SER A 99 -21.73 -7.64 10.43
N ARG A 100 -21.89 -8.29 9.26
CA ARG A 100 -20.81 -8.43 8.28
C ARG A 100 -20.41 -7.06 7.70
N VAL A 101 -19.12 -6.82 7.56
CA VAL A 101 -18.59 -5.58 6.98
C VAL A 101 -18.03 -5.84 5.59
N VAL A 102 -18.56 -5.12 4.61
CA VAL A 102 -18.01 -5.04 3.24
C VAL A 102 -17.30 -3.70 3.12
N SER A 103 -15.99 -3.70 2.95
CA SER A 103 -15.21 -2.47 2.82
C SER A 103 -14.88 -2.14 1.39
N ILE A 104 -15.11 -0.89 1.02
CA ILE A 104 -14.75 -0.34 -0.28
C ILE A 104 -13.52 0.54 -0.09
N GLY A 105 -12.39 0.08 -0.63
CA GLY A 105 -11.13 0.81 -0.60
C GLY A 105 -11.06 1.85 -1.73
N TYR A 106 -10.50 2.99 -1.42
CA TYR A 106 -10.19 4.07 -2.37
C TYR A 106 -8.72 4.43 -2.29
N LEU A 107 -8.16 4.84 -3.43
CA LEU A 107 -6.81 5.37 -3.56
C LEU A 107 -6.89 6.85 -3.88
N ALA A 108 -6.11 7.65 -3.16
CA ALA A 108 -5.96 9.08 -3.41
C ALA A 108 -4.48 9.48 -3.36
N PHE A 109 -4.16 10.55 -4.08
CA PHE A 109 -2.83 11.16 -4.06
C PHE A 109 -2.93 12.61 -3.63
N MET A 110 -1.96 13.04 -2.81
CA MET A 110 -1.83 14.43 -2.45
C MET A 110 -0.39 14.75 -2.04
N ARG A 111 -0.04 16.02 -2.04
CA ARG A 111 1.21 16.45 -1.39
C ARG A 111 1.01 16.42 0.12
N GLU A 112 2.05 16.02 0.83
CA GLU A 112 2.02 15.98 2.29
C GLU A 112 1.66 17.36 2.86
N ALA A 113 0.69 17.38 3.76
CA ALA A 113 0.28 18.54 4.52
C ALA A 113 0.05 18.14 5.97
N VAL A 114 0.08 19.07 6.90
CA VAL A 114 -0.13 18.79 8.32
C VAL A 114 -1.60 18.48 8.57
N PRO A 115 -1.92 17.27 9.11
CA PRO A 115 -3.29 16.95 9.49
C PRO A 115 -3.79 17.85 10.61
N HIS A 116 -5.08 18.20 10.60
CA HIS A 116 -5.73 19.07 11.59
C HIS A 116 -7.19 18.66 11.85
N GLY A 117 -7.54 17.40 11.61
CA GLY A 117 -8.88 16.85 11.82
C GLY A 117 -9.18 16.47 13.27
N ALA A 118 -10.27 15.72 13.47
CA ALA A 118 -10.75 15.30 14.77
C ALA A 118 -9.90 14.19 15.39
N ASP A 119 -9.29 13.33 14.56
CA ASP A 119 -8.48 12.20 14.99
C ASP A 119 -6.99 12.55 15.00
N GLU A 120 -6.20 11.81 15.79
CA GLU A 120 -4.74 11.83 15.65
C GLU A 120 -4.37 11.21 14.31
N ALA A 121 -4.01 12.06 13.35
CA ALA A 121 -3.58 11.65 12.02
C ALA A 121 -2.09 11.94 11.83
N GLU A 122 -1.40 11.00 11.19
CA GLU A 122 0.03 11.12 10.90
C GLU A 122 0.41 10.51 9.55
N TRP A 123 1.50 10.99 8.96
CA TRP A 123 2.08 10.42 7.76
C TRP A 123 3.11 9.35 8.11
N ALA A 124 2.77 8.09 7.90
CA ALA A 124 3.64 6.95 8.13
C ALA A 124 4.36 6.51 6.85
N ASN A 125 5.53 5.92 6.97
CA ASN A 125 6.25 5.35 5.83
C ASN A 125 5.58 4.03 5.40
N CYS A 126 5.18 3.94 4.13
CA CYS A 126 4.56 2.72 3.59
C CYS A 126 5.41 1.46 3.79
N TYR A 127 6.74 1.59 3.77
CA TYR A 127 7.66 0.47 3.90
C TYR A 127 7.89 0.01 5.33
N GLU A 128 7.44 0.74 6.34
CA GLU A 128 7.35 0.24 7.72
C GLU A 128 6.31 -0.88 7.83
N PHE A 129 5.25 -0.80 7.04
CA PHE A 129 4.22 -1.83 6.95
C PHE A 129 4.55 -2.94 5.94
N LEU A 130 5.32 -2.66 4.89
CA LEU A 130 5.64 -3.59 3.79
C LEU A 130 7.15 -3.60 3.51
N PRO A 131 8.00 -3.97 4.50
CA PRO A 131 9.45 -3.78 4.39
C PRO A 131 10.12 -4.62 3.29
N TRP A 132 9.51 -5.72 2.85
CA TRP A 132 10.00 -6.53 1.73
C TRP A 132 9.80 -5.88 0.36
N GLU A 133 9.09 -4.76 0.30
CA GLU A 133 8.80 -4.03 -0.92
C GLU A 133 9.83 -2.93 -1.26
N ASP A 134 10.70 -2.56 -0.34
CA ASP A 134 11.70 -1.50 -0.54
C ASP A 134 13.02 -2.05 -1.11
N TRP A 135 13.15 -2.00 -2.42
CA TRP A 135 14.35 -2.43 -3.14
C TRP A 135 15.22 -1.25 -3.63
N ARG A 136 15.00 -0.05 -3.14
CA ARG A 136 15.77 1.14 -3.56
C ARG A 136 17.25 1.02 -3.19
N GLY A 137 17.53 0.41 -2.04
CA GLY A 137 18.88 0.07 -1.58
C GLY A 137 19.40 -1.30 -2.07
N GLY A 138 18.69 -1.95 -2.98
CA GLY A 138 18.95 -3.32 -3.40
C GLY A 138 17.94 -4.31 -2.81
N ARG A 139 18.25 -5.61 -2.87
CA ARG A 139 17.38 -6.65 -2.31
C ARG A 139 17.29 -6.53 -0.79
N PRO A 140 16.06 -6.43 -0.21
CA PRO A 140 15.91 -6.35 1.24
C PRO A 140 16.49 -7.56 1.96
N VAL A 141 17.36 -7.32 2.94
CA VAL A 141 18.07 -8.37 3.69
C VAL A 141 17.10 -9.32 4.39
N LEU A 142 15.94 -8.80 4.85
CA LEU A 142 14.90 -9.61 5.50
C LEU A 142 14.35 -10.72 4.61
N LEU A 143 14.35 -10.55 3.28
CA LEU A 143 13.90 -11.60 2.37
C LEU A 143 14.76 -12.85 2.47
N ASP A 144 16.07 -12.71 2.48
CA ASP A 144 16.99 -13.85 2.49
C ASP A 144 17.22 -14.39 3.89
N LYS A 145 17.19 -13.52 4.92
CA LYS A 145 17.42 -13.95 6.31
C LYS A 145 16.20 -14.53 7.00
N PHE A 146 15.01 -14.09 6.60
CA PHE A 146 13.79 -14.44 7.32
C PHE A 146 12.66 -14.95 6.39
N VAL A 147 12.19 -14.13 5.44
CA VAL A 147 10.96 -14.43 4.68
C VAL A 147 11.09 -15.72 3.87
N ILE A 148 12.13 -15.83 3.04
CA ILE A 148 12.31 -17.02 2.17
C ILE A 148 12.57 -18.30 2.96
N PRO A 149 13.42 -18.31 4.02
CA PRO A 149 13.55 -19.47 4.89
C PRO A 149 12.24 -19.90 5.56
N ALA A 150 11.44 -18.94 6.07
CA ALA A 150 10.16 -19.24 6.71
C ALA A 150 9.14 -19.81 5.70
N LEU A 151 9.06 -19.25 4.49
CA LEU A 151 8.20 -19.76 3.42
C LEU A 151 8.62 -21.16 2.95
N ARG A 152 9.92 -21.45 2.88
CA ARG A 152 10.40 -22.81 2.58
C ARG A 152 9.97 -23.83 3.65
N ASN A 153 10.07 -23.43 4.91
CA ASN A 153 9.56 -24.26 6.01
C ASN A 153 8.05 -24.49 5.89
N TRP A 154 7.27 -23.44 5.59
CA TRP A 154 5.84 -23.55 5.33
C TRP A 154 5.51 -24.50 4.17
N CYS A 155 6.30 -24.48 3.08
CA CYS A 155 6.17 -25.44 1.98
C CYS A 155 6.43 -26.89 2.45
N ALA A 156 7.50 -27.10 3.24
CA ALA A 156 7.85 -28.42 3.75
C ALA A 156 6.82 -29.00 4.74
N LEU A 157 6.00 -28.18 5.35
CA LEU A 157 4.89 -28.57 6.23
C LEU A 157 3.59 -28.86 5.48
N ALA A 158 3.61 -28.90 4.15
CA ALA A 158 2.43 -29.25 3.34
C ALA A 158 1.98 -30.71 3.61
N PRO A 159 0.67 -31.00 3.56
CA PRO A 159 0.14 -32.31 3.91
C PRO A 159 0.54 -33.43 2.94
N ASP A 160 0.86 -33.07 1.71
CA ASP A 160 1.26 -34.02 0.66
C ASP A 160 2.20 -33.36 -0.36
N PRO A 161 2.90 -34.17 -1.21
CA PRO A 161 3.85 -33.63 -2.21
C PRO A 161 3.21 -32.74 -3.28
N SER A 162 1.94 -32.92 -3.61
CA SER A 162 1.25 -32.08 -4.60
C SER A 162 1.04 -30.68 -4.06
N GLU A 163 0.59 -30.56 -2.82
CA GLU A 163 0.43 -29.30 -2.14
C GLU A 163 1.80 -28.64 -1.88
N GLN A 164 2.84 -29.41 -1.55
CA GLN A 164 4.18 -28.88 -1.39
C GLN A 164 4.66 -28.20 -2.70
N ASN A 165 4.54 -28.89 -3.84
CA ASN A 165 4.91 -28.34 -5.14
C ASN A 165 4.11 -27.07 -5.48
N ASN A 166 2.80 -27.07 -5.20
CA ASN A 166 1.95 -25.91 -5.41
C ASN A 166 2.41 -24.70 -4.58
N ARG A 167 2.74 -24.90 -3.30
CA ARG A 167 3.27 -23.86 -2.43
C ARG A 167 4.63 -23.34 -2.91
N GLU A 168 5.53 -24.22 -3.33
CA GLU A 168 6.85 -23.86 -3.87
C GLU A 168 6.72 -23.02 -5.15
N ASP A 169 5.83 -23.37 -6.07
CA ASP A 169 5.54 -22.61 -7.28
C ASP A 169 4.98 -21.22 -6.93
N ARG A 170 4.02 -21.16 -6.01
CA ARG A 170 3.45 -19.88 -5.54
C ARG A 170 4.53 -18.98 -4.91
N VAL A 171 5.39 -19.53 -4.05
CA VAL A 171 6.53 -18.80 -3.47
C VAL A 171 7.46 -18.30 -4.56
N SER A 172 7.80 -19.16 -5.51
CA SER A 172 8.70 -18.81 -6.62
C SER A 172 8.17 -17.68 -7.47
N ILE A 173 6.90 -17.75 -7.88
CA ILE A 173 6.24 -16.74 -8.70
C ILE A 173 6.08 -15.42 -7.94
N THR A 174 5.71 -15.49 -6.67
CA THR A 174 5.34 -14.32 -5.87
C THR A 174 6.56 -13.54 -5.37
N PHE A 175 7.60 -14.25 -4.94
CA PHE A 175 8.82 -13.65 -4.38
C PHE A 175 10.01 -13.62 -5.35
N GLY A 176 9.83 -14.06 -6.59
CA GLY A 176 10.89 -14.02 -7.59
C GLY A 176 12.10 -14.85 -7.18
N THR A 177 11.89 -16.11 -6.78
CA THR A 177 12.98 -17.03 -6.41
C THR A 177 13.36 -17.93 -7.58
N GLY A 178 14.55 -18.52 -7.52
CA GLY A 178 15.07 -19.35 -8.60
C GLY A 178 15.28 -18.56 -9.89
N ASN A 179 14.65 -18.97 -10.97
CA ASN A 179 14.73 -18.31 -12.28
C ASN A 179 13.58 -17.32 -12.54
N VAL A 180 12.67 -17.14 -11.58
CA VAL A 180 11.54 -16.22 -11.72
C VAL A 180 12.00 -14.81 -11.34
N PRO A 181 11.76 -13.77 -12.17
CA PRO A 181 12.11 -12.41 -11.83
C PRO A 181 11.17 -11.85 -10.76
N TRP A 182 11.69 -10.93 -9.94
CA TRP A 182 10.85 -10.14 -9.04
C TRP A 182 9.93 -9.21 -9.83
N ASP A 183 8.62 -9.35 -9.61
CA ASP A 183 7.61 -8.48 -10.18
C ASP A 183 7.15 -7.46 -9.12
N ILE A 184 7.37 -6.18 -9.38
CA ILE A 184 7.05 -5.10 -8.44
C ILE A 184 5.54 -4.91 -8.22
N GLU A 185 4.70 -5.39 -9.13
CA GLU A 185 3.24 -5.23 -9.04
C GLU A 185 2.58 -6.25 -8.11
N ARG A 186 3.25 -7.38 -7.81
CA ARG A 186 2.71 -8.47 -6.99
C ARG A 186 2.75 -8.17 -5.48
N VAL A 187 2.41 -6.94 -5.08
CA VAL A 187 2.46 -6.52 -3.68
C VAL A 187 1.41 -7.24 -2.84
N LEU A 188 0.17 -7.30 -3.36
CA LEU A 188 -0.92 -7.97 -2.66
C LEU A 188 -0.66 -9.47 -2.54
N GLU A 189 -0.24 -10.12 -3.62
CA GLU A 189 0.04 -11.57 -3.62
C GLU A 189 1.13 -11.93 -2.60
N ARG A 190 2.14 -11.07 -2.41
CA ARG A 190 3.16 -11.27 -1.37
C ARG A 190 2.58 -11.16 0.03
N TYR A 191 1.76 -10.14 0.26
CA TYR A 191 1.08 -9.99 1.55
C TYR A 191 0.17 -11.18 1.85
N GLU A 192 -0.67 -11.62 0.87
CA GLU A 192 -1.57 -12.77 1.03
C GLU A 192 -0.82 -14.07 1.31
N LEU A 193 0.31 -14.30 0.63
CA LEU A 193 1.11 -15.49 0.89
C LEU A 193 1.76 -15.48 2.28
N LEU A 194 2.22 -14.32 2.74
CA LEU A 194 2.72 -14.17 4.12
C LEU A 194 1.61 -14.32 5.15
N PHE A 195 0.41 -13.85 4.86
CA PHE A 195 -0.77 -14.02 5.71
C PHE A 195 -1.15 -15.50 5.81
N GLU A 196 -1.27 -16.21 4.69
CA GLU A 196 -1.58 -17.65 4.63
C GLU A 196 -0.52 -18.50 5.36
N ALA A 197 0.76 -18.15 5.19
CA ALA A 197 1.86 -18.81 5.88
C ALA A 197 1.97 -18.45 7.38
N GLY A 198 1.11 -17.56 7.89
CA GLY A 198 1.13 -17.14 9.29
C GLY A 198 2.31 -16.27 9.68
N LEU A 199 2.89 -15.53 8.75
CA LEU A 199 4.11 -14.73 8.95
C LEU A 199 3.84 -13.24 9.23
N VAL A 200 2.59 -12.83 9.36
CA VAL A 200 2.17 -11.46 9.68
C VAL A 200 1.26 -11.44 10.91
N LYS A 201 1.30 -10.36 11.69
CA LYS A 201 0.51 -10.23 12.94
C LYS A 201 -0.99 -10.40 12.71
N GLU A 202 -1.51 -9.88 11.59
CA GLU A 202 -2.92 -9.99 11.24
C GLU A 202 -3.37 -11.45 11.10
N ALA A 203 -2.52 -12.32 10.55
CA ALA A 203 -2.82 -13.75 10.46
C ALA A 203 -2.90 -14.43 11.84
N ALA A 204 -2.01 -14.06 12.77
CA ALA A 204 -2.05 -14.56 14.13
C ALA A 204 -3.32 -14.10 14.86
N ARG A 205 -3.66 -12.82 14.75
CA ARG A 205 -4.90 -12.26 15.30
C ARG A 205 -6.13 -13.00 14.78
N ASP A 206 -6.25 -13.15 13.48
CA ASP A 206 -7.45 -13.72 12.84
C ASP A 206 -7.57 -15.23 13.14
N ASN A 207 -6.45 -15.97 13.26
CA ASN A 207 -6.46 -17.36 13.66
C ASN A 207 -6.84 -17.57 15.13
N LEU A 208 -6.40 -16.69 16.04
CA LEU A 208 -6.80 -16.74 17.46
C LEU A 208 -8.28 -16.48 17.64
N LEU A 209 -8.88 -15.65 16.79
CA LEU A 209 -10.31 -15.34 16.81
C LEU A 209 -11.17 -16.46 16.17
N GLY A 210 -10.57 -17.31 15.30
CA GLY A 210 -11.29 -18.32 14.51
C GLY A 210 -11.13 -19.78 14.97
N SER A 211 -10.21 -20.12 15.89
CA SER A 211 -9.95 -21.49 16.30
C SER A 211 -10.31 -21.77 17.75
N GLU A 212 -11.15 -22.79 17.97
CA GLU A 212 -11.39 -23.40 19.30
C GLU A 212 -10.23 -24.31 19.76
N ASN A 213 -9.25 -24.59 18.90
CA ASN A 213 -8.16 -25.54 19.15
C ASN A 213 -6.79 -24.92 18.92
N GLU A 214 -5.95 -25.06 19.94
CA GLU A 214 -4.49 -24.88 20.03
C GLU A 214 -3.87 -23.79 19.15
N SER A 215 -3.53 -22.67 19.79
CA SER A 215 -2.69 -21.64 19.20
C SER A 215 -1.36 -22.21 18.72
N PRO A 216 -0.99 -22.08 17.44
CA PRO A 216 0.39 -22.29 17.05
C PRO A 216 1.29 -21.41 17.95
N THR A 217 2.43 -21.94 18.39
CA THR A 217 3.43 -21.14 19.12
C THR A 217 3.98 -20.06 18.17
N TRP A 218 3.30 -18.92 18.12
CA TRP A 218 3.70 -17.78 17.31
C TRP A 218 4.98 -17.18 17.89
N ASN A 219 6.01 -17.12 17.08
CA ASN A 219 7.25 -16.44 17.46
C ASN A 219 7.05 -14.94 17.28
N ASN A 220 6.91 -14.19 18.38
CA ASN A 220 6.78 -12.74 18.37
C ASN A 220 7.96 -12.04 17.63
N ASP A 221 9.15 -12.62 17.68
CA ASP A 221 10.32 -12.11 16.96
C ASP A 221 10.14 -12.20 15.43
N ALA A 222 9.37 -13.18 14.95
CA ALA A 222 9.03 -13.33 13.54
C ALA A 222 8.18 -12.16 13.04
N PHE A 223 7.21 -11.74 13.83
CA PHE A 223 6.32 -10.63 13.45
C PHE A 223 7.04 -9.28 13.39
N ALA A 224 8.03 -9.05 14.27
CA ALA A 224 8.84 -7.85 14.24
C ALA A 224 9.63 -7.70 12.93
N GLN A 225 9.94 -8.81 12.25
CA GLN A 225 10.67 -8.80 10.97
C GLN A 225 9.76 -8.49 9.77
N THR A 226 8.46 -8.67 9.90
CA THR A 226 7.51 -8.43 8.79
C THR A 226 6.84 -7.06 8.86
N GLY A 227 7.39 -6.14 9.66
CA GLY A 227 6.97 -4.75 9.75
C GLY A 227 5.74 -4.53 10.64
N ASP A 228 5.32 -3.29 10.71
CA ASP A 228 4.21 -2.87 11.56
C ASP A 228 2.86 -3.38 11.04
N SER A 229 1.94 -3.62 11.97
CA SER A 229 0.58 -4.04 11.64
C SER A 229 -0.38 -2.85 11.57
N PHE A 230 -1.43 -3.03 10.79
CA PHE A 230 -2.60 -2.16 10.81
C PHE A 230 -3.75 -2.78 11.59
N ALA A 231 -4.67 -1.94 12.02
CA ALA A 231 -5.98 -2.36 12.48
C ALA A 231 -6.75 -3.08 11.37
N LEU A 232 -7.57 -4.04 11.73
CA LEU A 232 -8.39 -4.81 10.80
C LEU A 232 -7.54 -5.44 9.68
N ASP A 233 -7.99 -5.35 8.44
CA ASP A 233 -7.26 -5.76 7.23
C ASP A 233 -6.67 -4.57 6.44
N HIS A 234 -6.45 -3.43 7.09
CA HIS A 234 -6.00 -2.22 6.42
C HIS A 234 -4.62 -2.37 5.76
N ARG A 235 -3.76 -3.26 6.25
CA ARG A 235 -2.48 -3.58 5.60
C ARG A 235 -2.68 -4.27 4.26
N ARG A 236 -3.67 -5.15 4.12
CA ARG A 236 -4.11 -5.73 2.85
C ARG A 236 -4.57 -4.65 1.87
N ILE A 237 -5.34 -3.67 2.37
CA ILE A 237 -5.80 -2.54 1.57
C ILE A 237 -4.62 -1.69 1.10
N LEU A 238 -3.62 -1.41 1.96
CA LEU A 238 -2.39 -0.71 1.59
C LEU A 238 -1.58 -1.51 0.54
N ALA A 239 -1.43 -2.82 0.71
CA ALA A 239 -0.73 -3.68 -0.25
C ALA A 239 -1.41 -3.64 -1.63
N THR A 240 -2.75 -3.69 -1.67
CA THR A 240 -3.55 -3.55 -2.90
C THR A 240 -3.32 -2.19 -3.56
N ALA A 241 -3.30 -1.12 -2.76
CA ALA A 241 -3.06 0.24 -3.26
C ALA A 241 -1.67 0.39 -3.86
N LEU A 242 -0.63 -0.07 -3.15
CA LEU A 242 0.75 0.03 -3.63
C LEU A 242 0.96 -0.77 -4.93
N GLY A 243 0.41 -1.98 -5.04
CA GLY A 243 0.41 -2.76 -6.29
C GLY A 243 -0.28 -2.02 -7.44
N ARG A 244 -1.45 -1.41 -7.17
CA ARG A 244 -2.20 -0.60 -8.14
C ARG A 244 -1.39 0.62 -8.61
N VAL A 245 -0.73 1.32 -7.69
CA VAL A 245 0.12 2.48 -8.01
C VAL A 245 1.28 2.07 -8.90
N ARG A 246 1.98 0.99 -8.56
CA ARG A 246 3.11 0.46 -9.34
C ARG A 246 2.72 0.07 -10.76
N GLY A 247 1.57 -0.58 -10.93
CA GLY A 247 1.00 -0.83 -12.23
C GLY A 247 0.71 0.48 -12.98
N LYS A 248 0.05 1.44 -12.35
CA LYS A 248 -0.34 2.71 -12.98
C LYS A 248 0.82 3.59 -13.41
N ILE A 249 1.93 3.61 -12.70
CA ILE A 249 3.14 4.36 -13.08
C ILE A 249 3.55 4.05 -14.54
N LYS A 250 3.31 2.82 -15.01
CA LYS A 250 3.69 2.40 -16.36
C LYS A 250 2.85 3.05 -17.46
N TYR A 251 1.56 3.31 -17.20
CA TYR A 251 0.62 3.73 -18.24
C TYR A 251 -0.24 4.95 -17.89
N ARG A 252 -0.16 5.47 -16.68
CA ARG A 252 -0.88 6.69 -16.24
C ARG A 252 0.07 7.70 -15.60
N PRO A 253 -0.16 8.99 -15.77
CA PRO A 253 0.71 10.04 -15.24
C PRO A 253 0.41 10.37 -13.76
N VAL A 254 -0.01 9.40 -12.96
CA VAL A 254 -0.46 9.59 -11.58
C VAL A 254 0.60 10.18 -10.65
N VAL A 255 1.87 10.00 -10.97
CA VAL A 255 3.00 10.54 -10.18
C VAL A 255 3.03 12.07 -10.16
N PHE A 256 2.45 12.73 -11.17
CA PHE A 256 2.44 14.19 -11.24
C PHE A 256 1.48 14.83 -10.23
N GLU A 257 0.48 14.09 -9.74
CA GLU A 257 -0.40 14.54 -8.65
C GLU A 257 0.38 14.76 -7.33
N LEU A 258 1.53 14.12 -7.19
CA LEU A 258 2.39 14.20 -6.00
C LEU A 258 3.46 15.30 -6.10
N LEU A 259 3.60 15.94 -7.26
CA LEU A 259 4.60 16.95 -7.52
C LEU A 259 4.01 18.37 -7.49
N ALA A 260 4.87 19.35 -7.22
CA ALA A 260 4.52 20.74 -7.48
C ALA A 260 4.31 20.96 -9.00
N PRO A 261 3.55 21.98 -9.41
CA PRO A 261 3.36 22.27 -10.84
C PRO A 261 4.67 22.43 -11.62
N ASN A 262 5.71 22.98 -10.97
CA ASN A 262 7.06 23.06 -11.48
C ASN A 262 7.98 22.19 -10.61
N PHE A 263 8.72 21.29 -11.24
CA PHE A 263 9.56 20.31 -10.55
C PHE A 263 10.85 20.06 -11.36
N THR A 264 11.88 19.55 -10.71
CA THR A 264 13.09 19.06 -11.38
C THR A 264 12.90 17.60 -11.83
N LEU A 265 13.65 17.16 -12.85
CA LEU A 265 13.65 15.72 -13.21
C LEU A 265 14.15 14.82 -12.08
N LEU A 266 14.89 15.37 -11.11
CA LEU A 266 15.30 14.64 -9.89
C LEU A 266 14.09 14.44 -8.97
N ASN A 267 13.25 15.46 -8.75
CA ASN A 267 12.03 15.33 -7.97
C ASN A 267 11.12 14.23 -8.54
N LEU A 268 10.92 14.26 -9.87
CA LEU A 268 10.12 13.22 -10.54
C LEU A 268 10.74 11.83 -10.38
N GLN A 269 12.06 11.67 -10.53
CA GLN A 269 12.75 10.40 -10.33
C GLN A 269 12.56 9.89 -8.90
N VAL A 270 12.75 10.74 -7.90
CA VAL A 270 12.58 10.43 -6.48
C VAL A 270 11.16 9.92 -6.17
N VAL A 271 10.14 10.58 -6.72
CA VAL A 271 8.74 10.15 -6.54
C VAL A 271 8.51 8.77 -7.17
N VAL A 272 9.02 8.54 -8.39
CA VAL A 272 8.88 7.24 -9.06
C VAL A 272 9.62 6.14 -8.31
N GLU A 273 10.84 6.39 -7.83
CA GLU A 273 11.61 5.44 -7.03
C GLU A 273 10.92 5.12 -5.70
N ALA A 274 10.41 6.14 -5.02
CA ALA A 274 9.70 5.97 -3.76
C ALA A 274 8.47 5.04 -3.91
N LEU A 275 7.64 5.28 -4.91
CA LEU A 275 6.43 4.48 -5.13
C LEU A 275 6.71 3.10 -5.72
N SER A 276 7.64 3.01 -6.67
CA SER A 276 7.98 1.72 -7.30
C SER A 276 8.78 0.80 -6.39
N GLY A 277 9.44 1.36 -5.37
CA GLY A 277 10.32 0.62 -4.47
C GLY A 277 11.63 0.17 -5.13
N VAL A 278 12.03 0.73 -6.28
CA VAL A 278 13.25 0.35 -6.97
C VAL A 278 14.10 1.57 -7.33
N GLY A 279 15.41 1.46 -7.17
CA GLY A 279 16.35 2.50 -7.61
C GLY A 279 16.45 2.54 -9.13
N LEU A 280 16.48 3.72 -9.72
CA LEU A 280 16.51 3.96 -11.14
C LEU A 280 17.84 4.62 -11.55
N HIS A 281 18.41 4.18 -12.66
CA HIS A 281 19.60 4.83 -13.20
C HIS A 281 19.24 6.19 -13.79
N LYS A 282 19.83 7.26 -13.26
CA LYS A 282 19.51 8.66 -13.55
C LYS A 282 19.44 9.00 -15.05
N GLN A 283 20.43 8.55 -15.84
CA GLN A 283 20.46 8.86 -17.27
C GLN A 283 19.38 8.11 -18.04
N ASN A 284 19.14 6.82 -17.70
CA ASN A 284 18.10 6.01 -18.32
C ASN A 284 16.71 6.58 -18.02
N PHE A 285 16.47 6.99 -16.77
CA PHE A 285 15.22 7.61 -16.37
C PHE A 285 14.96 8.92 -17.13
N ARG A 286 15.95 9.82 -17.15
CA ARG A 286 15.84 11.09 -17.89
C ARG A 286 15.54 10.86 -19.37
N ARG A 287 16.27 9.96 -20.02
CA ARG A 287 16.03 9.61 -21.43
C ARG A 287 14.61 9.08 -21.65
N LEU A 288 14.13 8.22 -20.74
CA LEU A 288 12.78 7.66 -20.82
C LEU A 288 11.71 8.76 -20.76
N VAL A 289 11.80 9.64 -19.78
CA VAL A 289 10.81 10.74 -19.55
C VAL A 289 10.82 11.73 -20.71
N THR A 290 12.01 12.11 -21.20
CA THR A 290 12.16 13.05 -22.31
C THR A 290 11.67 12.45 -23.63
N ASN A 291 12.05 11.19 -23.95
CA ASN A 291 11.61 10.51 -25.16
C ASN A 291 10.09 10.28 -25.18
N ASN A 292 9.51 10.06 -24.00
CA ASN A 292 8.06 9.95 -23.85
C ASN A 292 7.35 11.30 -23.87
N ARG A 293 8.05 12.43 -23.98
CA ARG A 293 7.48 13.78 -24.00
C ARG A 293 6.46 14.02 -22.89
N LEU A 294 6.72 13.48 -21.69
CA LEU A 294 5.83 13.63 -20.55
C LEU A 294 5.96 14.98 -19.86
N VAL A 295 7.09 15.62 -20.04
CA VAL A 295 7.45 16.89 -19.41
C VAL A 295 7.95 17.88 -20.44
N GLU A 296 7.76 19.16 -20.15
CA GLU A 296 8.29 20.27 -20.94
C GLU A 296 9.04 21.23 -20.03
N PRO A 297 10.13 21.86 -20.52
CA PRO A 297 10.86 22.86 -19.75
C PRO A 297 10.00 24.10 -19.56
N THR A 298 10.01 24.66 -18.34
CA THR A 298 9.28 25.90 -18.02
C THR A 298 10.06 27.17 -18.35
N GLY A 299 11.35 27.05 -18.71
CA GLY A 299 12.27 28.15 -18.84
C GLY A 299 12.79 28.73 -17.52
N ASN A 300 12.33 28.20 -16.39
CA ASN A 300 12.75 28.59 -15.04
C ASN A 300 13.83 27.66 -14.49
N ILE A 301 14.59 28.17 -13.54
CA ILE A 301 15.67 27.46 -12.85
C ILE A 301 15.40 27.51 -11.36
N GLU A 302 15.60 26.39 -10.67
CA GLU A 302 15.53 26.31 -9.21
C GLU A 302 16.80 26.94 -8.60
N SER A 303 16.63 28.03 -7.82
CA SER A 303 17.74 28.83 -7.29
C SER A 303 18.19 28.46 -5.88
N GLN A 304 17.54 27.50 -5.20
CA GLN A 304 17.71 27.27 -3.76
C GLN A 304 18.61 26.09 -3.38
N SER A 305 19.16 25.32 -4.28
CA SER A 305 19.98 24.16 -3.93
C SER A 305 21.46 24.49 -3.87
N ARG A 306 22.19 23.94 -2.87
CA ARG A 306 23.66 23.85 -2.90
C ARG A 306 24.04 22.99 -4.11
N GLY A 307 24.55 23.58 -5.17
CA GLY A 307 24.98 22.90 -6.37
C GLY A 307 24.67 23.66 -7.66
N ARG A 308 24.81 22.97 -8.82
CA ARG A 308 24.45 23.56 -10.13
C ARG A 308 22.95 23.79 -10.18
N PRO A 309 22.48 24.97 -10.59
CA PRO A 309 21.06 25.29 -10.78
C PRO A 309 20.37 24.22 -11.63
N ALA A 310 19.19 23.77 -11.20
CA ALA A 310 18.42 22.75 -11.87
C ALA A 310 17.29 23.35 -12.70
N GLU A 311 17.14 22.92 -13.94
CA GLU A 311 16.04 23.31 -14.81
C GLU A 311 14.71 22.76 -14.27
N LEU A 312 13.67 23.62 -14.30
CA LEU A 312 12.32 23.26 -13.89
C LEU A 312 11.47 22.83 -15.10
N PHE A 313 10.72 21.78 -14.89
CA PHE A 313 9.81 21.17 -15.86
C PHE A 313 8.37 21.22 -15.35
N GLY A 314 7.42 21.24 -16.26
CA GLY A 314 6.00 21.03 -16.01
C GLY A 314 5.53 19.74 -16.66
N PHE A 315 4.41 19.19 -16.17
CA PHE A 315 3.74 18.07 -16.84
C PHE A 315 3.07 18.56 -18.13
N ARG A 316 3.33 17.87 -19.23
CA ARG A 316 2.77 18.21 -20.53
C ARG A 316 1.39 17.56 -20.70
N HIS A 317 0.33 18.34 -20.50
CA HIS A 317 -1.05 17.85 -20.51
C HIS A 317 -1.53 17.33 -21.88
N GLU A 318 -0.94 17.80 -22.98
CA GLU A 318 -1.26 17.36 -24.35
C GLU A 318 -1.03 15.87 -24.55
N VAL A 319 -0.07 15.29 -23.81
CA VAL A 319 0.23 13.84 -23.88
C VAL A 319 -1.00 12.96 -23.57
N LEU A 320 -1.95 13.45 -22.77
CA LEU A 320 -3.20 12.77 -22.46
C LEU A 320 -4.10 12.59 -23.69
N ARG A 321 -3.98 13.49 -24.67
CA ARG A 321 -4.72 13.43 -25.93
C ARG A 321 -3.95 12.68 -27.02
N GLU A 322 -2.63 12.71 -26.97
CA GLU A 322 -1.75 12.11 -27.96
C GLU A 322 -1.58 10.60 -27.77
N ARG A 323 -1.72 10.11 -26.53
CA ARG A 323 -1.44 8.72 -26.18
C ARG A 323 -2.51 8.13 -25.27
N PRO A 324 -2.96 6.89 -25.54
CA PRO A 324 -3.90 6.19 -24.64
C PRO A 324 -3.25 5.79 -23.30
N GLN A 325 -1.92 5.68 -23.25
CA GLN A 325 -1.16 5.25 -22.07
C GLN A 325 0.04 6.17 -21.80
N PRO A 326 -0.18 7.36 -21.24
CA PRO A 326 0.88 8.37 -21.03
C PRO A 326 1.62 8.18 -19.68
N GLY A 327 1.97 6.96 -19.31
CA GLY A 327 2.71 6.68 -18.08
C GLY A 327 4.21 6.96 -18.22
N VAL A 328 4.89 7.11 -17.07
CA VAL A 328 6.35 7.28 -17.01
C VAL A 328 7.05 6.04 -17.53
N GLY A 329 6.48 4.85 -17.28
CA GLY A 329 7.17 3.60 -17.48
C GLY A 329 8.27 3.37 -16.43
N LEU A 330 8.85 2.18 -16.45
CA LEU A 330 10.04 1.87 -15.67
C LEU A 330 11.10 1.34 -16.62
N PRO A 331 12.36 1.79 -16.53
CA PRO A 331 13.45 1.20 -17.30
C PRO A 331 13.54 -0.29 -16.99
N ALA A 332 13.75 -1.11 -18.02
CA ALA A 332 13.99 -2.54 -17.82
C ALA A 332 15.16 -2.73 -16.84
N ARG A 333 14.97 -3.58 -15.83
CA ARG A 333 16.01 -3.93 -14.88
C ARG A 333 17.13 -4.62 -15.63
N GLN A 334 18.33 -4.08 -15.63
CA GLN A 334 19.49 -4.82 -16.14
C GLN A 334 19.68 -6.06 -15.25
N ARG A 335 19.62 -7.25 -15.87
CA ARG A 335 20.05 -8.49 -15.22
C ARG A 335 21.53 -8.33 -14.88
N ARG A 336 21.84 -8.33 -13.59
CA ARG A 336 23.20 -8.57 -13.10
C ARG A 336 23.33 -10.03 -12.70
#